data_ddc2907ab1c11617e6348d45e29162a2
#
_entry.id   ddc2907ab1c11617e6348d45e29162a2
#
_cell.length_a   1.000
_cell.length_b   1.000
_cell.length_c   1.000
_cell.angle_alpha   90.00
_cell.angle_beta   90.00
_cell.angle_gamma   90.00
#
_symmetry.space_group_name_H-M   'P 1'
#
loop_
_entity.id
_entity.type
_entity.pdbx_description
1 polymer ?
#
loop_
_entity_poly.entity_id
_entity_poly.type
_entity_poly.pdbx_seq_one_letter_code
_entity_poly.pdbx_strand_id
1 'polypeptide(L)'
;MGQRTNTATWLPNQQRWQINVQKNGVRRSFTSSKPGRIGQREANAKADAWLDDGISNTRMLVEAAYPQWIGELKLTTSRSNWEPIQSRWNVWVRPVIGRRRVGDLTEQQLQAIINKGFAGGLRKKYLSNMCTDLTMFCKWLRLSKMSTLRPEELHVPKGARSKEKEILQPEDLRTLFEVGTTILDGKLIEDPYVNAYRFSVVTGLRPGELIGLSWKDVKGGRVKIRRAINTRGEETHGKNDNAVRAFALTDSAAAILQAQKKLTGGQESVFGISCEDTYRKYWRRYCEANGLHYVPPYNLRHTFVSLAKTLPEGQVKPLVGHSRQMDTFGIYAHLIHGEDVQTAADLDNVLSRVLDPESLEK
;
A
#
# COMPACT_ATOMS: atom_id res chain seq x y z
N MET A 1 -29.86 6.58 -26.50
CA MET A 1 -30.41 7.93 -26.30
C MET A 1 -31.88 7.77 -25.93
N GLY A 2 -32.26 8.19 -24.73
CA GLY A 2 -33.67 8.18 -24.31
C GLY A 2 -34.37 9.39 -24.91
N GLN A 3 -35.14 9.20 -25.96
CA GLN A 3 -35.97 10.28 -26.50
C GLN A 3 -37.19 10.52 -25.61
N ARG A 4 -37.49 11.79 -25.34
CA ARG A 4 -38.76 12.18 -24.72
C ARG A 4 -39.96 11.72 -25.58
N THR A 5 -40.95 11.19 -24.90
CA THR A 5 -42.24 10.85 -25.52
C THR A 5 -43.30 11.93 -25.29
N ASN A 6 -43.00 12.98 -24.47
CA ASN A 6 -43.88 14.05 -24.09
C ASN A 6 -43.19 15.43 -24.13
N THR A 7 -43.94 16.50 -23.97
CA THR A 7 -43.41 17.86 -23.91
C THR A 7 -43.96 18.60 -22.70
N ALA A 8 -43.24 19.65 -22.25
CA ALA A 8 -43.64 20.42 -21.09
C ALA A 8 -45.01 21.09 -21.29
N THR A 9 -45.85 21.03 -20.28
CA THR A 9 -47.19 21.62 -20.22
C THR A 9 -47.16 22.79 -19.25
N TRP A 10 -47.86 23.87 -19.59
CA TRP A 10 -48.01 25.03 -18.72
C TRP A 10 -49.01 24.72 -17.60
N LEU A 11 -48.62 25.02 -16.36
CA LEU A 11 -49.44 24.89 -15.16
C LEU A 11 -49.90 26.31 -14.73
N PRO A 12 -51.12 26.76 -15.05
CA PRO A 12 -51.56 28.12 -14.77
C PRO A 12 -51.53 28.47 -13.27
N ASN A 13 -51.95 27.54 -12.42
CA ASN A 13 -52.00 27.72 -10.97
C ASN A 13 -50.62 27.84 -10.31
N GLN A 14 -49.57 27.41 -10.99
CA GLN A 14 -48.19 27.44 -10.50
C GLN A 14 -47.26 28.34 -11.32
N GLN A 15 -47.83 29.00 -12.32
CA GLN A 15 -47.11 29.92 -13.23
C GLN A 15 -45.78 29.36 -13.76
N ARG A 16 -45.79 28.08 -14.16
CA ARG A 16 -44.60 27.41 -14.66
C ARG A 16 -44.91 26.34 -15.71
N TRP A 17 -43.93 26.11 -16.56
CA TRP A 17 -43.87 24.90 -17.40
C TRP A 17 -43.38 23.73 -16.57
N GLN A 18 -43.99 22.56 -16.75
CA GLN A 18 -43.59 21.32 -16.11
C GLN A 18 -43.61 20.16 -17.10
N ILE A 19 -42.59 19.32 -17.03
CA ILE A 19 -42.51 18.04 -17.72
C ILE A 19 -42.10 16.95 -16.74
N ASN A 20 -42.79 15.82 -16.80
CA ASN A 20 -42.42 14.63 -16.03
C ASN A 20 -41.84 13.62 -17.01
N VAL A 21 -40.64 13.15 -16.72
CA VAL A 21 -39.94 12.10 -17.48
C VAL A 21 -39.58 10.97 -16.59
N GLN A 22 -39.48 9.77 -17.14
CA GLN A 22 -39.11 8.58 -16.44
C GLN A 22 -37.91 7.92 -17.11
N LYS A 23 -36.91 7.52 -16.32
CA LYS A 23 -35.71 6.84 -16.77
C LYS A 23 -35.34 5.76 -15.74
N ASN A 24 -35.21 4.52 -16.20
CA ASN A 24 -34.85 3.39 -15.34
C ASN A 24 -35.73 3.22 -14.10
N GLY A 25 -37.04 3.43 -14.22
CA GLY A 25 -37.98 3.35 -13.10
C GLY A 25 -38.07 4.62 -12.24
N VAL A 26 -37.15 5.56 -12.38
CA VAL A 26 -37.12 6.82 -11.62
C VAL A 26 -37.89 7.90 -12.41
N ARG A 27 -38.92 8.47 -11.79
CA ARG A 27 -39.69 9.60 -12.34
C ARG A 27 -39.14 10.91 -11.81
N ARG A 28 -38.91 11.90 -12.70
CA ARG A 28 -38.44 13.23 -12.36
C ARG A 28 -39.25 14.31 -13.05
N SER A 29 -39.47 15.41 -12.32
CA SER A 29 -40.11 16.62 -12.83
C SER A 29 -39.11 17.70 -13.11
N PHE A 30 -39.22 18.37 -14.28
CA PHE A 30 -38.40 19.52 -14.63
C PHE A 30 -39.32 20.70 -14.91
N THR A 31 -38.94 21.90 -14.43
CA THR A 31 -39.78 23.08 -14.49
C THR A 31 -39.02 24.30 -15.00
N SER A 32 -39.77 25.25 -15.57
CA SER A 32 -39.33 26.61 -15.89
C SER A 32 -40.43 27.61 -15.59
N SER A 33 -40.12 28.70 -14.91
CA SER A 33 -41.04 29.81 -14.62
C SER A 33 -41.09 30.83 -15.73
N LYS A 34 -40.27 30.73 -16.79
CA LYS A 34 -40.29 31.66 -17.92
C LYS A 34 -41.57 31.48 -18.74
N PRO A 35 -42.27 32.55 -19.07
CA PRO A 35 -43.49 32.45 -19.87
C PRO A 35 -43.21 32.07 -21.35
N GLY A 36 -44.22 31.56 -22.04
CA GLY A 36 -44.19 31.29 -23.47
C GLY A 36 -43.25 30.16 -23.90
N ARG A 37 -42.94 30.11 -25.18
CA ARG A 37 -42.10 29.03 -25.77
C ARG A 37 -40.70 28.92 -25.22
N ILE A 38 -40.14 30.00 -24.66
CA ILE A 38 -38.81 30.00 -24.07
C ILE A 38 -38.81 29.11 -22.84
N GLY A 39 -39.77 29.28 -21.93
CA GLY A 39 -39.88 28.44 -20.74
C GLY A 39 -40.18 26.98 -21.03
N GLN A 40 -41.04 26.73 -22.06
CA GLN A 40 -41.30 25.37 -22.51
C GLN A 40 -40.02 24.69 -23.02
N ARG A 41 -39.22 25.39 -23.85
CA ARG A 41 -37.92 24.88 -24.34
C ARG A 41 -36.92 24.61 -23.19
N GLU A 42 -36.89 25.51 -22.21
CA GLU A 42 -35.98 25.34 -21.05
C GLU A 42 -36.36 24.12 -20.21
N ALA A 43 -37.66 23.94 -19.91
CA ALA A 43 -38.11 22.75 -19.17
C ALA A 43 -37.81 21.44 -19.94
N ASN A 44 -38.07 21.47 -21.26
CA ASN A 44 -37.78 20.35 -22.15
C ASN A 44 -36.27 20.06 -22.20
N ALA A 45 -35.43 21.10 -22.35
CA ALA A 45 -33.96 20.94 -22.40
C ALA A 45 -33.38 20.35 -21.09
N LYS A 46 -33.94 20.76 -19.93
CA LYS A 46 -33.57 20.17 -18.64
C LYS A 46 -33.96 18.69 -18.57
N ALA A 47 -35.12 18.32 -19.09
CA ALA A 47 -35.56 16.92 -19.17
C ALA A 47 -34.71 16.10 -20.14
N ASP A 48 -34.38 16.67 -21.32
CA ASP A 48 -33.51 16.04 -22.31
C ASP A 48 -32.10 15.83 -21.76
N ALA A 49 -31.53 16.87 -21.13
CA ALA A 49 -30.23 16.78 -20.50
C ALA A 49 -30.19 15.66 -19.42
N TRP A 50 -31.27 15.52 -18.65
CA TRP A 50 -31.36 14.43 -17.68
C TRP A 50 -31.56 13.06 -18.32
N LEU A 51 -32.32 12.98 -19.43
CA LEU A 51 -32.49 11.76 -20.20
C LEU A 51 -31.19 11.39 -20.94
N ASP A 52 -30.46 12.37 -21.45
CA ASP A 52 -29.17 12.23 -22.12
C ASP A 52 -27.99 12.17 -21.15
N ASP A 53 -28.19 12.57 -19.92
CA ASP A 53 -27.20 12.36 -18.83
C ASP A 53 -27.09 10.86 -18.57
N GLY A 54 -26.67 10.23 -19.66
CA GLY A 54 -26.85 8.86 -20.02
C GLY A 54 -26.08 7.95 -19.08
N ILE A 55 -26.76 7.48 -18.03
CA ILE A 55 -26.40 6.20 -17.45
C ILE A 55 -26.74 5.15 -18.49
N SER A 56 -25.75 4.79 -19.30
CA SER A 56 -25.83 3.72 -20.28
C SER A 56 -25.47 2.40 -19.60
N ASN A 57 -26.10 1.31 -20.03
CA ASN A 57 -25.77 -0.05 -19.55
C ASN A 57 -26.01 -0.36 -18.07
N THR A 58 -26.96 0.28 -17.38
CA THR A 58 -27.35 -0.07 -16.00
C THR A 58 -27.76 -1.54 -15.84
N ARG A 59 -28.14 -2.21 -16.93
CA ARG A 59 -28.49 -3.64 -16.96
C ARG A 59 -27.30 -4.59 -17.08
N MET A 60 -26.10 -4.04 -17.37
CA MET A 60 -24.89 -4.85 -17.44
C MET A 60 -24.63 -5.54 -16.09
N LEU A 61 -24.22 -6.79 -16.13
CA LEU A 61 -23.84 -7.51 -14.92
C LEU A 61 -22.47 -6.99 -14.41
N VAL A 62 -22.31 -6.98 -13.11
CA VAL A 62 -21.06 -6.54 -12.45
C VAL A 62 -19.88 -7.38 -12.94
N GLU A 63 -20.08 -8.70 -13.12
CA GLU A 63 -19.02 -9.59 -13.63
C GLU A 63 -18.67 -9.35 -15.11
N ALA A 64 -19.52 -8.67 -15.88
CA ALA A 64 -19.21 -8.24 -17.24
C ALA A 64 -18.55 -6.84 -17.28
N ALA A 65 -18.85 -5.97 -16.32
CA ALA A 65 -18.24 -4.65 -16.17
C ALA A 65 -16.81 -4.74 -15.62
N TYR A 66 -16.57 -5.64 -14.68
CA TYR A 66 -15.27 -5.77 -14.00
C TYR A 66 -14.08 -6.03 -14.95
N PRO A 67 -14.15 -6.94 -15.95
CA PRO A 67 -13.04 -7.14 -16.90
C PRO A 67 -12.67 -5.87 -17.69
N GLN A 68 -13.62 -4.99 -17.96
CA GLN A 68 -13.37 -3.71 -18.63
C GLN A 68 -12.54 -2.81 -17.72
N TRP A 69 -12.97 -2.63 -16.45
CA TRP A 69 -12.22 -1.85 -15.48
C TRP A 69 -10.81 -2.36 -15.23
N ILE A 70 -10.67 -3.67 -15.00
CA ILE A 70 -9.34 -4.25 -14.74
C ILE A 70 -8.45 -4.18 -15.99
N GLY A 71 -9.04 -4.23 -17.18
CA GLY A 71 -8.34 -4.01 -18.45
C GLY A 71 -7.71 -2.63 -18.52
N GLU A 72 -8.47 -1.57 -18.23
CA GLU A 72 -7.96 -0.19 -18.17
C GLU A 72 -6.91 -0.03 -17.06
N LEU A 73 -7.14 -0.64 -15.89
CA LEU A 73 -6.21 -0.58 -14.77
C LEU A 73 -4.85 -1.23 -15.12
N LYS A 74 -4.84 -2.31 -15.91
CA LYS A 74 -3.63 -2.97 -16.41
C LYS A 74 -2.78 -2.07 -17.30
N LEU A 75 -3.40 -1.15 -18.03
CA LEU A 75 -2.68 -0.20 -18.89
C LEU A 75 -1.99 0.92 -18.09
N THR A 76 -2.51 1.24 -16.90
CA THR A 76 -2.08 2.40 -16.12
C THR A 76 -1.30 2.06 -14.87
N THR A 77 -1.30 0.79 -14.45
CA THR A 77 -0.65 0.36 -13.21
C THR A 77 0.20 -0.89 -13.39
N SER A 78 1.19 -1.06 -12.50
CA SER A 78 2.05 -2.25 -12.50
C SER A 78 1.26 -3.51 -12.13
N ARG A 79 1.76 -4.66 -12.57
CA ARG A 79 1.19 -5.98 -12.28
C ARG A 79 1.05 -6.26 -10.77
N SER A 80 2.02 -5.83 -9.99
CA SER A 80 1.99 -5.94 -8.53
C SER A 80 0.85 -5.16 -7.87
N ASN A 81 0.24 -4.21 -8.58
CA ASN A 81 -0.90 -3.43 -8.09
C ASN A 81 -2.25 -4.07 -8.48
N TRP A 82 -2.46 -4.39 -9.77
CA TRP A 82 -3.75 -4.89 -10.24
C TRP A 82 -3.99 -6.38 -9.91
N GLU A 83 -2.96 -7.20 -9.81
CA GLU A 83 -3.11 -8.64 -9.57
C GLU A 83 -3.71 -8.97 -8.18
N PRO A 84 -3.30 -8.30 -7.08
CA PRO A 84 -3.97 -8.44 -5.79
C PRO A 84 -5.44 -7.97 -5.81
N ILE A 85 -5.76 -6.93 -6.60
CA ILE A 85 -7.15 -6.47 -6.80
C ILE A 85 -7.97 -7.57 -7.47
N GLN A 86 -7.43 -8.16 -8.53
CA GLN A 86 -8.10 -9.27 -9.24
C GLN A 86 -8.28 -10.50 -8.35
N SER A 87 -7.29 -10.82 -7.51
CA SER A 87 -7.40 -11.92 -6.54
C SER A 87 -8.53 -11.66 -5.53
N ARG A 88 -8.58 -10.47 -4.92
CA ARG A 88 -9.65 -10.09 -3.97
C ARG A 88 -11.02 -10.10 -4.64
N TRP A 89 -11.11 -9.62 -5.88
CA TRP A 89 -12.33 -9.69 -6.67
C TRP A 89 -12.85 -11.12 -6.80
N ASN A 90 -12.01 -12.04 -7.29
CA ASN A 90 -12.42 -13.43 -7.56
C ASN A 90 -12.89 -14.14 -6.29
N VAL A 91 -12.22 -13.92 -5.17
CA VAL A 91 -12.49 -14.64 -3.91
C VAL A 91 -13.65 -14.03 -3.13
N TRP A 92 -13.73 -12.70 -3.06
CA TRP A 92 -14.62 -12.02 -2.11
C TRP A 92 -15.76 -11.25 -2.75
N VAL A 93 -15.52 -10.60 -3.90
CA VAL A 93 -16.49 -9.67 -4.50
C VAL A 93 -17.40 -10.38 -5.49
N ARG A 94 -16.83 -11.08 -6.46
CA ARG A 94 -17.58 -11.79 -7.51
C ARG A 94 -18.64 -12.74 -6.97
N PRO A 95 -18.40 -13.59 -5.95
CA PRO A 95 -19.42 -14.50 -5.43
C PRO A 95 -20.64 -13.81 -4.82
N VAL A 96 -20.51 -12.52 -4.43
CA VAL A 96 -21.58 -11.77 -3.74
C VAL A 96 -22.37 -10.90 -4.72
N ILE A 97 -21.68 -10.14 -5.56
CA ILE A 97 -22.32 -9.15 -6.44
C ILE A 97 -22.12 -9.41 -7.95
N GLY A 98 -21.33 -10.40 -8.36
CA GLY A 98 -21.00 -10.62 -9.77
C GLY A 98 -22.22 -10.73 -10.68
N ARG A 99 -23.29 -11.42 -10.25
CA ARG A 99 -24.52 -11.60 -11.01
C ARG A 99 -25.55 -10.49 -10.84
N ARG A 100 -25.21 -9.42 -10.09
CA ARG A 100 -26.09 -8.26 -9.96
C ARG A 100 -25.86 -7.29 -11.13
N ARG A 101 -26.88 -6.50 -11.42
CA ARG A 101 -26.76 -5.39 -12.40
C ARG A 101 -26.02 -4.23 -11.76
N VAL A 102 -25.18 -3.55 -12.53
CA VAL A 102 -24.41 -2.40 -12.04
C VAL A 102 -25.31 -1.25 -11.54
N GLY A 103 -26.51 -1.08 -12.15
CA GLY A 103 -27.48 -0.07 -11.73
C GLY A 103 -28.19 -0.39 -10.41
N ASP A 104 -28.20 -1.65 -9.99
CA ASP A 104 -28.90 -2.13 -8.77
C ASP A 104 -27.94 -2.27 -7.59
N LEU A 105 -26.66 -1.88 -7.75
CA LEU A 105 -25.70 -1.92 -6.67
C LEU A 105 -26.03 -0.90 -5.59
N THR A 106 -25.95 -1.32 -4.34
CA THR A 106 -26.12 -0.48 -3.15
C THR A 106 -24.88 -0.52 -2.27
N GLU A 107 -24.65 0.52 -1.49
CA GLU A 107 -23.55 0.56 -0.53
C GLU A 107 -23.63 -0.55 0.52
N GLN A 108 -24.85 -0.89 0.96
CA GLN A 108 -25.08 -2.01 1.89
C GLN A 108 -24.58 -3.35 1.35
N GLN A 109 -24.75 -3.60 0.05
CA GLN A 109 -24.23 -4.82 -0.58
C GLN A 109 -22.69 -4.83 -0.62
N LEU A 110 -22.07 -3.66 -0.85
CA LEU A 110 -20.61 -3.53 -0.79
C LEU A 110 -20.09 -3.73 0.62
N GLN A 111 -20.75 -3.14 1.63
CA GLN A 111 -20.41 -3.33 3.03
C GLN A 111 -20.57 -4.80 3.47
N ALA A 112 -21.59 -5.51 2.96
CA ALA A 112 -21.78 -6.93 3.26
C ALA A 112 -20.58 -7.79 2.80
N ILE A 113 -19.90 -7.43 1.71
CA ILE A 113 -18.68 -8.11 1.26
C ILE A 113 -17.55 -7.93 2.30
N ILE A 114 -17.37 -6.71 2.79
CA ILE A 114 -16.37 -6.39 3.81
C ILE A 114 -16.67 -7.14 5.11
N ASN A 115 -17.94 -7.13 5.54
CA ASN A 115 -18.39 -7.84 6.74
C ASN A 115 -18.20 -9.36 6.62
N LYS A 116 -18.45 -9.94 5.44
CA LYS A 116 -18.16 -11.35 5.15
C LYS A 116 -16.67 -11.65 5.26
N GLY A 117 -15.82 -10.79 4.72
CA GLY A 117 -14.36 -10.91 4.85
C GLY A 117 -13.90 -10.83 6.31
N PHE A 118 -14.50 -9.93 7.09
CA PHE A 118 -14.24 -9.80 8.53
C PHE A 118 -14.66 -11.07 9.30
N ALA A 119 -15.86 -11.58 9.04
CA ALA A 119 -16.33 -12.83 9.63
C ALA A 119 -15.45 -14.04 9.24
N GLY A 120 -14.85 -14.01 8.04
CA GLY A 120 -13.84 -14.97 7.57
C GLY A 120 -12.44 -14.77 8.15
N GLY A 121 -12.25 -13.87 9.13
CA GLY A 121 -10.99 -13.65 9.83
C GLY A 121 -9.97 -12.79 9.09
N LEU A 122 -10.38 -12.07 8.04
CA LEU A 122 -9.46 -11.16 7.34
C LEU A 122 -8.99 -10.01 8.23
N ARG A 123 -7.71 -9.67 8.10
CA ARG A 123 -7.07 -8.60 8.88
C ARG A 123 -7.44 -7.21 8.35
N LYS A 124 -7.34 -6.21 9.23
CA LYS A 124 -7.68 -4.80 8.99
C LYS A 124 -7.14 -4.26 7.65
N LYS A 125 -5.85 -4.50 7.35
CA LYS A 125 -5.23 -4.01 6.09
C LYS A 125 -5.85 -4.62 4.84
N TYR A 126 -6.19 -5.92 4.88
CA TYR A 126 -6.82 -6.58 3.75
C TYR A 126 -8.24 -6.04 3.52
N LEU A 127 -9.02 -5.87 4.57
CA LEU A 127 -10.36 -5.28 4.52
C LEU A 127 -10.31 -3.82 4.02
N SER A 128 -9.35 -3.03 4.49
CA SER A 128 -9.13 -1.66 4.00
C SER A 128 -8.80 -1.62 2.50
N ASN A 129 -8.00 -2.57 2.00
CA ASN A 129 -7.75 -2.68 0.57
C ASN A 129 -9.04 -3.05 -0.19
N MET A 130 -9.91 -3.92 0.35
CA MET A 130 -11.21 -4.23 -0.25
C MET A 130 -12.11 -2.99 -0.33
N CYS A 131 -12.16 -2.16 0.73
CA CYS A 131 -12.90 -0.88 0.68
C CYS A 131 -12.38 0.00 -0.44
N THR A 132 -11.05 0.14 -0.57
CA THR A 132 -10.42 0.92 -1.62
C THR A 132 -10.77 0.40 -3.02
N ASP A 133 -10.66 -0.91 -3.24
CA ASP A 133 -10.96 -1.54 -4.53
C ASP A 133 -12.42 -1.31 -4.95
N LEU A 134 -13.37 -1.49 -4.02
CA LEU A 134 -14.80 -1.29 -4.24
C LEU A 134 -15.11 0.18 -4.56
N THR A 135 -14.50 1.10 -3.81
CA THR A 135 -14.65 2.55 -4.06
C THR A 135 -14.08 2.94 -5.43
N MET A 136 -12.92 2.40 -5.81
CA MET A 136 -12.31 2.64 -7.12
C MET A 136 -13.18 2.07 -8.26
N PHE A 137 -13.73 0.87 -8.10
CA PHE A 137 -14.62 0.27 -9.08
C PHE A 137 -15.91 1.09 -9.24
N CYS A 138 -16.55 1.52 -8.15
CA CYS A 138 -17.72 2.40 -8.21
C CYS A 138 -17.41 3.75 -8.84
N LYS A 139 -16.22 4.32 -8.58
CA LYS A 139 -15.77 5.54 -9.27
C LYS A 139 -15.66 5.32 -10.78
N TRP A 140 -15.08 4.20 -11.21
CA TRP A 140 -14.97 3.86 -12.63
C TRP A 140 -16.35 3.67 -13.26
N LEU A 141 -17.29 2.96 -12.62
CA LEU A 141 -18.67 2.80 -13.08
C LEU A 141 -19.36 4.16 -13.31
N ARG A 142 -19.13 5.14 -12.42
CA ARG A 142 -19.67 6.49 -12.57
C ARG A 142 -19.06 7.23 -13.77
N LEU A 143 -17.75 7.18 -13.90
CA LEU A 143 -17.03 7.81 -15.02
C LEU A 143 -17.46 7.20 -16.36
N SER A 144 -17.72 5.90 -16.39
CA SER A 144 -18.25 5.17 -17.53
C SER A 144 -19.77 5.31 -17.71
N LYS A 145 -20.42 6.16 -16.89
CA LYS A 145 -21.86 6.41 -16.92
C LYS A 145 -22.74 5.15 -16.76
N MET A 146 -22.27 4.15 -16.03
CA MET A 146 -22.98 2.89 -15.79
C MET A 146 -23.73 2.86 -14.45
N SER A 147 -23.37 3.71 -13.49
CA SER A 147 -23.96 3.79 -12.16
C SER A 147 -23.85 5.20 -11.60
N THR A 148 -24.69 5.55 -10.62
CA THR A 148 -24.58 6.79 -9.82
C THR A 148 -24.03 6.52 -8.44
N LEU A 149 -23.81 5.27 -8.07
CA LEU A 149 -23.41 4.88 -6.72
C LEU A 149 -22.09 5.53 -6.29
N ARG A 150 -22.15 6.26 -5.18
CA ARG A 150 -21.00 6.83 -4.47
C ARG A 150 -20.96 6.20 -3.07
N PRO A 151 -20.15 5.19 -2.85
CA PRO A 151 -20.01 4.64 -1.51
C PRO A 151 -19.26 5.66 -0.64
N GLU A 152 -19.93 6.20 0.39
CA GLU A 152 -19.38 7.23 1.27
C GLU A 152 -19.03 6.66 2.66
N GLU A 153 -19.69 5.59 3.07
CA GLU A 153 -19.59 5.04 4.42
C GLU A 153 -18.97 3.62 4.49
N LEU A 154 -18.31 3.16 3.41
CA LEU A 154 -17.61 1.89 3.46
C LEU A 154 -16.52 1.91 4.54
N HIS A 155 -16.63 1.04 5.51
CA HIS A 155 -15.72 1.00 6.64
C HIS A 155 -15.26 -0.41 7.00
N VAL A 156 -14.10 -0.47 7.61
CA VAL A 156 -13.58 -1.70 8.20
C VAL A 156 -14.15 -1.85 9.60
N PRO A 157 -14.73 -3.03 9.95
CA PRO A 157 -15.28 -3.26 11.29
C PRO A 157 -14.25 -3.00 12.39
N LYS A 158 -14.67 -2.35 13.50
CA LYS A 158 -13.79 -1.93 14.60
C LYS A 158 -12.99 -3.09 15.23
N GLY A 159 -13.53 -4.30 15.23
CA GLY A 159 -12.85 -5.49 15.76
C GLY A 159 -11.80 -6.11 14.82
N ALA A 160 -11.55 -5.55 13.64
CA ALA A 160 -10.57 -6.08 12.70
C ALA A 160 -9.15 -5.92 13.24
N ARG A 161 -8.46 -7.06 13.42
CA ARG A 161 -7.11 -7.10 13.97
C ARG A 161 -6.07 -6.58 12.97
N SER A 162 -5.18 -5.71 13.44
CA SER A 162 -3.94 -5.39 12.72
C SER A 162 -2.91 -6.50 12.96
N LYS A 163 -2.02 -6.72 12.00
CA LYS A 163 -0.81 -7.51 12.27
C LYS A 163 0.18 -6.56 12.95
N GLU A 164 0.62 -6.91 14.14
CA GLU A 164 1.78 -6.27 14.74
C GLU A 164 3.01 -6.53 13.87
N LYS A 165 3.85 -5.55 13.76
CA LYS A 165 5.10 -5.66 13.03
C LYS A 165 6.17 -5.99 14.06
N GLU A 166 6.77 -7.14 13.88
CA GLU A 166 7.85 -7.64 14.71
C GLU A 166 9.19 -7.24 14.10
N ILE A 167 10.19 -7.00 14.93
CA ILE A 167 11.56 -6.68 14.54
C ILE A 167 12.51 -7.71 15.18
N LEU A 168 13.74 -7.81 14.66
CA LEU A 168 14.79 -8.55 15.33
C LEU A 168 15.17 -7.86 16.65
N GLN A 169 15.25 -8.63 17.71
CA GLN A 169 15.64 -8.14 19.01
C GLN A 169 17.17 -8.27 19.19
N PRO A 170 17.78 -7.66 20.23
CA PRO A 170 19.22 -7.68 20.42
C PRO A 170 19.85 -9.09 20.41
N GLU A 171 19.13 -10.08 20.91
CA GLU A 171 19.57 -11.48 20.92
C GLU A 171 19.67 -12.04 19.50
N ASP A 172 18.63 -11.82 18.68
CA ASP A 172 18.59 -12.23 17.27
C ASP A 172 19.72 -11.55 16.48
N LEU A 173 19.96 -10.26 16.76
CA LEU A 173 21.02 -9.50 16.10
C LEU A 173 22.42 -10.05 16.43
N ARG A 174 22.69 -10.39 17.68
CA ARG A 174 23.97 -11.03 18.07
C ARG A 174 24.17 -12.32 17.28
N THR A 175 23.18 -13.21 17.27
CA THR A 175 23.23 -14.46 16.52
C THR A 175 23.45 -14.21 15.03
N LEU A 176 22.72 -13.25 14.42
CA LEU A 176 22.87 -12.89 13.00
C LEU A 176 24.30 -12.44 12.66
N PHE A 177 24.96 -11.69 13.56
CA PHE A 177 26.32 -11.19 13.28
C PHE A 177 27.40 -12.18 13.62
N GLU A 178 27.17 -13.14 14.52
CA GLU A 178 28.13 -14.18 14.92
C GLU A 178 28.08 -15.41 14.00
N VAL A 179 26.87 -15.89 13.63
CA VAL A 179 26.70 -17.13 12.90
C VAL A 179 26.60 -16.88 11.39
N GLY A 180 27.45 -17.57 10.62
CA GLY A 180 27.47 -17.48 9.14
C GLY A 180 26.87 -18.69 8.43
N THR A 181 26.40 -19.71 9.17
CA THR A 181 26.00 -21.01 8.63
C THR A 181 24.48 -21.22 8.67
N THR A 182 24.00 -22.17 7.87
CA THR A 182 22.60 -22.62 7.84
C THR A 182 22.55 -24.14 7.61
N ILE A 183 21.37 -24.71 7.77
CA ILE A 183 21.13 -26.13 7.46
C ILE A 183 20.42 -26.26 6.11
N LEU A 184 21.03 -27.00 5.19
CA LEU A 184 20.44 -27.36 3.90
C LEU A 184 20.51 -28.87 3.71
N ASP A 185 19.38 -29.51 3.51
CA ASP A 185 19.24 -30.96 3.33
C ASP A 185 19.95 -31.76 4.42
N GLY A 186 19.77 -31.29 5.69
CA GLY A 186 20.37 -31.89 6.87
C GLY A 186 21.86 -31.64 7.06
N LYS A 187 22.51 -30.85 6.21
CA LYS A 187 23.94 -30.54 6.29
C LYS A 187 24.14 -29.08 6.70
N LEU A 188 25.12 -28.87 7.61
CA LEU A 188 25.55 -27.51 7.94
C LEU A 188 26.43 -26.98 6.79
N ILE A 189 26.04 -25.82 6.27
CA ILE A 189 26.75 -25.13 5.18
C ILE A 189 26.90 -23.65 5.51
N GLU A 190 27.86 -22.97 4.89
CA GLU A 190 27.91 -21.51 4.88
C GLU A 190 26.63 -20.96 4.22
N ASP A 191 25.95 -20.00 4.87
CA ASP A 191 24.78 -19.38 4.25
C ASP A 191 25.22 -18.41 3.16
N PRO A 192 24.79 -18.62 1.89
CA PRO A 192 25.26 -17.81 0.77
C PRO A 192 24.78 -16.34 0.84
N TYR A 193 23.80 -16.04 1.68
CA TYR A 193 23.16 -14.72 1.74
C TYR A 193 23.24 -14.05 3.12
N VAL A 194 24.01 -14.60 4.07
CA VAL A 194 24.13 -14.03 5.43
C VAL A 194 24.58 -12.56 5.39
N ASN A 195 25.48 -12.20 4.48
CA ASN A 195 25.91 -10.81 4.30
C ASN A 195 24.79 -9.91 3.80
N ALA A 196 23.85 -10.43 3.01
CA ALA A 196 22.67 -9.68 2.58
C ALA A 196 21.72 -9.37 3.76
N TYR A 197 21.53 -10.33 4.67
CA TYR A 197 20.72 -10.12 5.88
C TYR A 197 21.36 -9.08 6.80
N ARG A 198 22.67 -9.22 7.08
CA ARG A 198 23.43 -8.25 7.88
C ARG A 198 23.39 -6.86 7.25
N PHE A 199 23.62 -6.77 5.95
CA PHE A 199 23.59 -5.49 5.22
C PHE A 199 22.21 -4.84 5.24
N SER A 200 21.12 -5.62 5.17
CA SER A 200 19.77 -5.11 5.32
C SER A 200 19.53 -4.44 6.66
N VAL A 201 20.02 -5.04 7.73
CA VAL A 201 19.87 -4.51 9.11
C VAL A 201 20.69 -3.24 9.33
N VAL A 202 21.89 -3.12 8.75
CA VAL A 202 22.75 -1.95 8.99
C VAL A 202 22.49 -0.79 8.02
N THR A 203 21.69 -1.00 6.97
CA THR A 203 21.39 0.05 5.95
C THR A 203 19.93 0.39 5.82
N GLY A 204 19.03 -0.46 6.28
CA GLY A 204 17.60 -0.29 6.15
C GLY A 204 17.08 -0.30 4.70
N LEU A 205 17.80 -0.89 3.76
CA LEU A 205 17.36 -1.02 2.37
C LEU A 205 16.08 -1.85 2.27
N ARG A 206 15.22 -1.50 1.31
CA ARG A 206 14.10 -2.36 0.95
C ARG A 206 14.63 -3.66 0.33
N PRO A 207 13.97 -4.83 0.52
CA PRO A 207 14.44 -6.09 -0.07
C PRO A 207 14.75 -5.99 -1.56
N GLY A 208 13.86 -5.39 -2.35
CA GLY A 208 14.09 -5.22 -3.78
C GLY A 208 15.27 -4.29 -4.12
N GLU A 209 15.54 -3.25 -3.32
CA GLU A 209 16.70 -2.36 -3.46
C GLU A 209 18.00 -3.10 -3.16
N LEU A 210 18.00 -3.93 -2.12
CA LEU A 210 19.13 -4.79 -1.76
C LEU A 210 19.49 -5.76 -2.90
N ILE A 211 18.47 -6.47 -3.42
CA ILE A 211 18.62 -7.45 -4.51
C ILE A 211 19.11 -6.77 -5.79
N GLY A 212 18.60 -5.56 -6.08
CA GLY A 212 18.99 -4.77 -7.25
C GLY A 212 20.37 -4.09 -7.14
N LEU A 213 21.09 -4.23 -6.02
CA LEU A 213 22.38 -3.58 -5.82
C LEU A 213 23.46 -4.23 -6.70
N SER A 214 24.21 -3.41 -7.42
CA SER A 214 25.31 -3.81 -8.28
C SER A 214 26.63 -3.24 -7.77
N TRP A 215 27.75 -3.93 -8.02
CA TRP A 215 29.08 -3.45 -7.64
C TRP A 215 29.43 -2.10 -8.27
N LYS A 216 28.88 -1.77 -9.44
CA LYS A 216 29.04 -0.44 -10.07
C LYS A 216 28.42 0.70 -9.26
N ASP A 217 27.48 0.39 -8.37
CA ASP A 217 26.79 1.35 -7.51
C ASP A 217 27.48 1.55 -6.16
N VAL A 218 28.58 0.79 -5.89
CA VAL A 218 29.40 0.87 -4.67
C VAL A 218 30.73 1.52 -5.02
N LYS A 219 30.91 2.78 -4.68
CA LYS A 219 32.13 3.55 -5.00
C LYS A 219 32.47 4.57 -3.91
N GLY A 220 33.76 4.71 -3.57
CA GLY A 220 34.25 5.78 -2.70
C GLY A 220 33.58 5.79 -1.32
N GLY A 221 33.37 4.62 -0.69
CA GLY A 221 32.71 4.53 0.60
C GLY A 221 31.20 4.87 0.59
N ARG A 222 30.58 4.92 -0.59
CA ARG A 222 29.16 5.24 -0.75
C ARG A 222 28.44 4.18 -1.58
N VAL A 223 27.13 4.06 -1.34
CA VAL A 223 26.20 3.24 -2.12
C VAL A 223 25.18 4.15 -2.79
N LYS A 224 24.89 3.90 -4.08
CA LYS A 224 23.86 4.57 -4.83
C LYS A 224 22.73 3.56 -5.17
N ILE A 225 21.54 3.79 -4.66
CA ILE A 225 20.35 3.02 -5.02
C ILE A 225 19.75 3.58 -6.29
N ARG A 226 19.59 2.76 -7.34
CA ARG A 226 19.07 3.17 -8.65
C ARG A 226 17.86 2.37 -9.09
N ARG A 227 17.71 1.14 -8.61
CA ARG A 227 16.72 0.17 -9.04
C ARG A 227 16.31 -0.75 -7.89
N ALA A 228 15.22 -1.43 -8.09
CA ALA A 228 14.77 -2.52 -7.23
C ALA A 228 14.34 -3.70 -8.08
N ILE A 229 14.55 -4.92 -7.58
CA ILE A 229 14.07 -6.16 -8.20
C ILE A 229 12.87 -6.65 -7.38
N ASN A 230 11.76 -6.92 -8.06
CA ASN A 230 10.53 -7.35 -7.43
C ASN A 230 10.51 -8.88 -7.15
N THR A 231 9.39 -9.38 -6.63
CA THR A 231 9.19 -10.81 -6.32
C THR A 231 9.35 -11.74 -7.51
N ARG A 232 9.27 -11.22 -8.74
CA ARG A 232 9.38 -11.99 -10.00
C ARG A 232 10.73 -11.88 -10.68
N GLY A 233 11.67 -11.15 -10.09
CA GLY A 233 12.96 -10.89 -10.71
C GLY A 233 12.96 -9.76 -11.75
N GLU A 234 11.87 -8.98 -11.85
CA GLU A 234 11.78 -7.86 -12.79
C GLU A 234 12.39 -6.60 -12.17
N GLU A 235 13.21 -5.89 -12.95
CA GLU A 235 13.76 -4.60 -12.54
C GLU A 235 12.69 -3.50 -12.54
N THR A 236 12.69 -2.69 -11.49
CA THR A 236 11.80 -1.55 -11.34
C THR A 236 12.60 -0.31 -10.92
N HIS A 237 12.21 0.86 -11.42
CA HIS A 237 12.88 2.13 -11.08
C HIS A 237 12.46 2.71 -9.72
N GLY A 238 11.76 1.92 -8.89
CA GLY A 238 11.24 2.34 -7.59
C GLY A 238 9.86 3.01 -7.67
N LYS A 239 9.18 3.09 -6.52
CA LYS A 239 7.79 3.61 -6.46
C LYS A 239 7.68 5.14 -6.43
N ASN A 240 8.76 5.86 -6.09
CA ASN A 240 8.76 7.32 -5.87
C ASN A 240 10.09 7.91 -6.31
N ASP A 241 10.12 9.22 -6.59
CA ASP A 241 11.32 9.98 -6.95
C ASP A 241 12.45 9.89 -5.90
N ASN A 242 12.09 9.66 -4.63
CA ASN A 242 13.04 9.43 -3.54
C ASN A 242 13.66 8.00 -3.52
N ALA A 243 13.29 7.15 -4.48
CA ALA A 243 13.88 5.80 -4.59
C ALA A 243 15.35 5.86 -5.03
N VAL A 244 15.69 6.83 -5.89
CA VAL A 244 17.09 7.06 -6.31
C VAL A 244 17.76 7.93 -5.26
N ARG A 245 18.72 7.36 -4.55
CA ARG A 245 19.47 8.05 -3.49
C ARG A 245 20.87 7.48 -3.34
N ALA A 246 21.75 8.25 -2.70
CA ALA A 246 23.08 7.79 -2.34
C ALA A 246 23.38 8.15 -0.88
N PHE A 247 24.04 7.26 -0.17
CA PHE A 247 24.44 7.47 1.22
C PHE A 247 25.84 6.91 1.48
N ALA A 248 26.51 7.46 2.50
CA ALA A 248 27.80 6.97 2.95
C ALA A 248 27.62 5.64 3.70
N LEU A 249 28.56 4.73 3.53
CA LEU A 249 28.60 3.48 4.28
C LEU A 249 29.13 3.74 5.70
N THR A 250 28.54 3.10 6.69
CA THR A 250 29.15 2.93 8.01
C THR A 250 30.29 1.92 7.90
N ASP A 251 31.19 1.91 8.88
CA ASP A 251 32.30 0.94 8.90
C ASP A 251 31.80 -0.50 8.90
N SER A 252 30.72 -0.79 9.63
CA SER A 252 30.07 -2.10 9.63
C SER A 252 29.54 -2.48 8.25
N ALA A 253 28.87 -1.57 7.55
CA ALA A 253 28.35 -1.82 6.21
C ALA A 253 29.50 -2.01 5.20
N ALA A 254 30.58 -1.25 5.32
CA ALA A 254 31.77 -1.38 4.48
C ALA A 254 32.45 -2.73 4.69
N ALA A 255 32.61 -3.17 5.95
CA ALA A 255 33.19 -4.49 6.28
C ALA A 255 32.35 -5.65 5.68
N ILE A 256 31.03 -5.59 5.77
CA ILE A 256 30.13 -6.57 5.15
C ILE A 256 30.34 -6.63 3.62
N LEU A 257 30.41 -5.47 2.97
CA LEU A 257 30.64 -5.42 1.51
C LEU A 257 32.05 -5.91 1.13
N GLN A 258 33.07 -5.67 1.93
CA GLN A 258 34.40 -6.24 1.71
C GLN A 258 34.39 -7.77 1.79
N ALA A 259 33.70 -8.34 2.79
CA ALA A 259 33.51 -9.79 2.89
C ALA A 259 32.72 -10.32 1.69
N GLN A 260 31.65 -9.65 1.30
CA GLN A 260 30.82 -10.03 0.15
C GLN A 260 31.59 -9.96 -1.18
N LYS A 261 32.49 -8.99 -1.33
CA LYS A 261 33.30 -8.84 -2.56
C LYS A 261 34.20 -10.04 -2.84
N LYS A 262 34.63 -10.74 -1.79
CA LYS A 262 35.40 -11.98 -1.95
C LYS A 262 34.56 -13.11 -2.57
N LEU A 263 33.22 -13.07 -2.36
CA LEU A 263 32.29 -14.09 -2.85
C LEU A 263 31.76 -13.78 -4.25
N THR A 264 31.42 -12.51 -4.52
CA THR A 264 30.70 -12.09 -5.73
C THR A 264 31.36 -10.93 -6.49
N GLY A 265 32.61 -10.57 -6.18
CA GLY A 265 33.28 -9.42 -6.78
C GLY A 265 33.48 -9.53 -8.31
N GLY A 266 33.44 -10.72 -8.87
CA GLY A 266 33.47 -10.98 -10.32
C GLY A 266 32.10 -10.97 -11.00
N GLN A 267 31.01 -10.79 -10.24
CA GLN A 267 29.64 -10.73 -10.75
C GLN A 267 29.16 -9.28 -10.82
N GLU A 268 28.06 -9.02 -11.55
CA GLU A 268 27.45 -7.69 -11.54
C GLU A 268 26.69 -7.41 -10.25
N SER A 269 25.90 -8.36 -9.76
CA SER A 269 25.10 -8.27 -8.53
C SER A 269 25.99 -8.38 -7.29
N VAL A 270 25.73 -7.54 -6.27
CA VAL A 270 26.45 -7.61 -4.99
C VAL A 270 26.12 -8.90 -4.25
N PHE A 271 24.85 -9.28 -4.16
CA PHE A 271 24.43 -10.43 -3.33
C PHE A 271 24.02 -11.67 -4.15
N GLY A 272 23.90 -11.58 -5.47
CA GLY A 272 23.57 -12.73 -6.31
C GLY A 272 22.17 -13.31 -6.10
N ILE A 273 21.26 -12.52 -5.50
CA ILE A 273 19.87 -12.95 -5.22
C ILE A 273 19.00 -12.65 -6.44
N SER A 274 18.25 -13.65 -6.93
CA SER A 274 17.46 -13.54 -8.16
C SER A 274 16.15 -12.73 -7.98
N CYS A 275 15.46 -12.87 -6.83
CA CYS A 275 14.20 -12.21 -6.56
C CYS A 275 13.88 -12.21 -5.06
N GLU A 276 12.87 -11.42 -4.66
CA GLU A 276 12.45 -11.34 -3.25
C GLU A 276 11.95 -12.68 -2.69
N ASP A 277 11.36 -13.56 -3.49
CA ASP A 277 10.88 -14.87 -3.03
C ASP A 277 12.05 -15.78 -2.67
N THR A 278 13.13 -15.77 -3.46
CA THR A 278 14.40 -16.45 -3.13
C THR A 278 14.96 -15.91 -1.83
N TYR A 279 15.07 -14.58 -1.70
CA TYR A 279 15.56 -13.93 -0.47
C TYR A 279 14.75 -14.35 0.76
N ARG A 280 13.41 -14.32 0.66
CA ARG A 280 12.50 -14.73 1.74
C ARG A 280 12.67 -16.19 2.14
N LYS A 281 12.82 -17.09 1.16
CA LYS A 281 12.99 -18.54 1.39
C LYS A 281 14.30 -18.83 2.16
N TYR A 282 15.41 -18.24 1.72
CA TYR A 282 16.70 -18.44 2.34
C TYR A 282 16.79 -17.78 3.72
N TRP A 283 16.25 -16.58 3.88
CA TRP A 283 16.16 -15.91 5.18
C TRP A 283 15.38 -16.74 6.20
N ARG A 284 14.23 -17.30 5.81
CA ARG A 284 13.45 -18.17 6.69
C ARG A 284 14.26 -19.39 7.13
N ARG A 285 14.94 -20.06 6.21
CA ARG A 285 15.78 -21.22 6.50
C ARG A 285 16.90 -20.85 7.47
N TYR A 286 17.55 -19.70 7.24
CA TYR A 286 18.60 -19.21 8.16
C TYR A 286 18.04 -18.99 9.57
N CYS A 287 16.88 -18.35 9.72
CA CYS A 287 16.25 -18.14 11.02
C CYS A 287 15.93 -19.48 11.70
N GLU A 288 15.31 -20.42 11.00
CA GLU A 288 14.95 -21.74 11.53
C GLU A 288 16.21 -22.54 11.97
N ALA A 289 17.28 -22.49 11.19
CA ALA A 289 18.52 -23.20 11.50
C ALA A 289 19.24 -22.65 12.73
N ASN A 290 19.11 -21.35 13.01
CA ASN A 290 19.86 -20.67 14.07
C ASN A 290 18.98 -20.19 15.23
N GLY A 291 17.71 -20.61 15.28
CA GLY A 291 16.81 -20.28 16.39
C GLY A 291 16.40 -18.81 16.48
N LEU A 292 16.53 -18.03 15.38
CA LEU A 292 16.10 -16.64 15.36
C LEU A 292 14.57 -16.54 15.21
N HIS A 293 13.99 -15.53 15.84
CA HIS A 293 12.61 -15.20 15.58
C HIS A 293 12.43 -14.72 14.13
N TYR A 294 11.65 -15.48 13.36
CA TYR A 294 11.42 -15.14 11.95
C TYR A 294 10.55 -13.90 11.78
N VAL A 295 11.12 -12.86 11.23
CA VAL A 295 10.41 -11.68 10.73
C VAL A 295 10.50 -11.64 9.19
N PRO A 296 9.46 -11.14 8.46
CA PRO A 296 9.56 -10.97 7.01
C PRO A 296 10.78 -10.11 6.63
N PRO A 297 11.45 -10.34 5.47
CA PRO A 297 12.63 -9.57 5.06
C PRO A 297 12.46 -8.04 5.11
N TYR A 298 11.25 -7.54 4.81
CA TYR A 298 10.96 -6.11 4.93
C TYR A 298 11.09 -5.59 6.37
N ASN A 299 10.90 -6.44 7.36
CA ASN A 299 11.01 -6.07 8.77
C ASN A 299 12.46 -5.89 9.23
N LEU A 300 13.47 -6.36 8.46
CA LEU A 300 14.88 -5.99 8.69
C LEU A 300 15.10 -4.48 8.56
N ARG A 301 14.36 -3.83 7.66
CA ARG A 301 14.32 -2.37 7.57
C ARG A 301 13.61 -1.73 8.77
N HIS A 302 12.54 -2.35 9.28
CA HIS A 302 11.92 -1.89 10.53
C HIS A 302 12.90 -1.99 11.69
N THR A 303 13.69 -3.07 11.76
CA THR A 303 14.77 -3.25 12.74
C THR A 303 15.76 -2.10 12.62
N PHE A 304 16.28 -1.79 11.43
CA PHE A 304 17.19 -0.65 11.22
C PHE A 304 16.61 0.67 11.72
N VAL A 305 15.36 0.99 11.36
CA VAL A 305 14.72 2.24 11.78
C VAL A 305 14.54 2.29 13.29
N SER A 306 14.23 1.16 13.93
CA SER A 306 14.11 1.07 15.38
C SER A 306 15.44 1.28 16.09
N LEU A 307 16.53 0.72 15.55
CA LEU A 307 17.90 0.96 16.06
C LEU A 307 18.34 2.42 15.85
N ALA A 308 17.90 3.04 14.75
CA ALA A 308 18.27 4.41 14.40
C ALA A 308 17.42 5.50 15.08
N LYS A 309 16.45 5.14 15.94
CA LYS A 309 15.51 6.13 16.51
C LYS A 309 16.13 7.13 17.48
N THR A 310 17.34 6.86 17.98
CA THR A 310 18.14 7.80 18.75
C THR A 310 18.76 8.92 17.89
N LEU A 311 18.79 8.74 16.56
CA LEU A 311 19.27 9.74 15.63
C LEU A 311 18.14 10.69 15.24
N PRO A 312 18.44 11.95 14.89
CA PRO A 312 17.43 12.89 14.36
C PRO A 312 16.72 12.30 13.13
N GLU A 313 15.39 12.35 13.11
CA GLU A 313 14.56 11.78 12.02
C GLU A 313 14.97 12.31 10.64
N GLY A 314 15.38 13.59 10.57
CA GLY A 314 15.88 14.22 9.34
C GLY A 314 17.13 13.55 8.76
N GLN A 315 17.95 12.90 9.58
CA GLN A 315 19.13 12.15 9.13
C GLN A 315 18.76 10.71 8.68
N VAL A 316 17.75 10.10 9.30
CA VAL A 316 17.29 8.74 8.97
C VAL A 316 16.45 8.72 7.69
N LYS A 317 15.58 9.71 7.47
CA LYS A 317 14.73 9.79 6.27
C LYS A 317 15.47 9.63 4.94
N PRO A 318 16.58 10.33 4.68
CA PRO A 318 17.33 10.17 3.44
C PRO A 318 17.93 8.78 3.26
N LEU A 319 18.39 8.14 4.35
CA LEU A 319 18.97 6.80 4.31
C LEU A 319 17.95 5.77 3.82
N VAL A 320 16.74 5.85 4.36
CA VAL A 320 15.66 4.92 4.02
C VAL A 320 14.83 5.35 2.80
N GLY A 321 15.01 6.56 2.27
CA GLY A 321 14.24 7.07 1.12
C GLY A 321 12.77 7.30 1.45
N HIS A 322 12.51 7.95 2.59
CA HIS A 322 11.20 8.44 2.97
C HIS A 322 10.99 9.87 2.50
N SER A 323 9.74 10.25 2.24
CA SER A 323 9.42 11.66 1.96
C SER A 323 9.58 12.52 3.22
N ARG A 324 9.81 13.82 3.04
CA ARG A 324 9.97 14.76 4.16
C ARG A 324 8.77 14.79 5.10
N GLN A 325 7.57 14.59 4.56
CA GLN A 325 6.31 14.62 5.33
C GLN A 325 5.95 13.29 6.00
N MET A 326 6.68 12.20 5.71
CA MET A 326 6.39 10.89 6.27
C MET A 326 6.88 10.81 7.72
N ASP A 327 6.03 10.39 8.62
CA ASP A 327 6.41 9.99 9.98
C ASP A 327 7.16 8.65 9.94
N THR A 328 8.49 8.74 9.96
CA THR A 328 9.35 7.57 9.85
C THR A 328 9.33 6.75 11.14
N PHE A 329 9.42 7.40 12.27
CA PHE A 329 9.48 6.69 13.55
C PHE A 329 8.12 6.18 13.99
N GLY A 330 7.04 6.96 13.85
CA GLY A 330 5.70 6.49 14.18
C GLY A 330 5.21 5.31 13.34
N ILE A 331 5.72 5.16 12.10
CA ILE A 331 5.33 4.05 11.23
C ILE A 331 6.28 2.85 11.32
N TYR A 332 7.58 3.08 11.51
CA TYR A 332 8.62 2.06 11.36
C TYR A 332 9.38 1.71 12.64
N ALA A 333 9.44 2.63 13.63
CA ALA A 333 10.09 2.32 14.90
C ALA A 333 9.19 1.44 15.77
N HIS A 334 9.80 0.43 16.42
CA HIS A 334 9.15 -0.50 17.33
C HIS A 334 9.97 -0.62 18.59
N LEU A 335 9.35 -1.10 19.66
CA LEU A 335 10.01 -1.29 20.95
C LEU A 335 11.16 -2.30 20.85
N ILE A 336 12.30 -1.95 21.42
CA ILE A 336 13.46 -2.83 21.57
C ILE A 336 13.49 -3.31 23.02
N HIS A 337 13.77 -4.58 23.26
CA HIS A 337 13.87 -5.13 24.59
C HIS A 337 14.91 -4.39 25.44
N GLY A 338 14.52 -4.00 26.64
CA GLY A 338 15.38 -3.26 27.58
C GLY A 338 15.41 -1.75 27.36
N GLU A 339 14.72 -1.23 26.33
CA GLU A 339 14.67 0.21 26.04
C GLU A 339 13.89 1.00 27.10
N ASP A 340 12.89 0.39 27.71
CA ASP A 340 12.14 0.96 28.83
C ASP A 340 13.03 1.21 30.05
N VAL A 341 13.93 0.28 30.34
CA VAL A 341 14.93 0.42 31.42
C VAL A 341 15.92 1.55 31.11
N GLN A 342 16.40 1.63 29.85
CA GLN A 342 17.28 2.71 29.43
C GLN A 342 16.55 4.06 29.48
N THR A 343 15.29 4.10 29.02
CA THR A 343 14.47 5.31 29.07
C THR A 343 14.24 5.79 30.51
N ALA A 344 14.02 4.87 31.46
CA ALA A 344 13.89 5.21 32.85
C ALA A 344 15.20 5.80 33.40
N ALA A 345 16.35 5.19 33.12
CA ALA A 345 17.66 5.70 33.51
C ALA A 345 17.95 7.10 32.91
N ASP A 346 17.60 7.30 31.63
CA ASP A 346 17.77 8.61 30.95
C ASP A 346 16.87 9.68 31.58
N LEU A 347 15.62 9.33 31.95
CA LEU A 347 14.71 10.22 32.67
C LEU A 347 15.24 10.57 34.06
N ASP A 348 15.76 9.62 34.80
CA ASP A 348 16.37 9.87 36.12
C ASP A 348 17.57 10.83 35.99
N ASN A 349 18.38 10.67 34.95
CA ASN A 349 19.48 11.60 34.66
C ASN A 349 19.00 13.02 34.35
N VAL A 350 17.90 13.16 33.58
CA VAL A 350 17.29 14.46 33.30
C VAL A 350 16.71 15.09 34.55
N LEU A 351 15.96 14.31 35.34
CA LEU A 351 15.37 14.76 36.59
C LEU A 351 16.43 15.18 37.61
N SER A 352 17.50 14.42 37.78
CA SER A 352 18.61 14.75 38.68
C SER A 352 19.25 16.10 38.31
N ARG A 353 19.44 16.37 37.01
CA ARG A 353 19.93 17.70 36.54
C ARG A 353 18.98 18.84 36.83
N VAL A 354 17.66 18.61 36.75
CA VAL A 354 16.64 19.65 37.01
C VAL A 354 16.45 19.89 38.49
N LEU A 355 16.56 18.83 39.31
CA LEU A 355 16.34 18.88 40.76
C LEU A 355 17.58 19.29 41.55
N ASP A 356 18.78 19.21 40.93
CA ASP A 356 20.01 19.70 41.54
C ASP A 356 20.44 21.04 40.90
N PRO A 357 20.12 22.17 41.56
CA PRO A 357 20.40 23.51 41.00
C PRO A 357 21.89 23.81 40.81
N GLU A 358 22.78 23.12 41.54
CA GLU A 358 24.25 23.34 41.44
C GLU A 358 24.87 22.72 40.14
N SER A 359 24.10 21.92 39.41
CA SER A 359 24.57 21.32 38.15
C SER A 359 24.41 22.20 36.91
N LEU A 360 23.75 23.35 37.02
CA LEU A 360 23.45 24.30 35.94
C LEU A 360 24.48 25.45 35.82
N GLU A 361 25.44 25.57 36.75
CA GLU A 361 26.46 26.65 36.79
C GLU A 361 27.90 26.17 36.43
N LYS A 362 28.06 25.06 35.72
CA LYS A 362 29.39 24.62 35.24
C LYS A 362 29.43 24.46 33.74
#